data_b906b13baec0eb487f8c94aa567f8f41
#
_entry.id   b906b13baec0eb487f8c94aa567f8f41
#
_cell.length_a   1.000
_cell.length_b   1.000
_cell.length_c   1.000
_cell.angle_alpha   90.00
_cell.angle_beta   90.00
_cell.angle_gamma   90.00
#
_symmetry.space_group_name_H-M   'P 1'
#
loop_
_entity.id
_entity.type
_entity.pdbx_description
1 polymer ?
#
loop_
_entity_poly.entity_id
_entity_poly.type
_entity_poly.pdbx_seq_one_letter_code
_entity_poly.pdbx_strand_id
1 'polypeptide(L)'
;MAKLILKAPYYKHGHKTEDGRGRGGYAEYIATREGVELLRGGMVNYIGQRKGSCGLFSDEGVTVDLAKVSQEIDNHPGNVWALIFSLKREDAERLGYNSAAQWVHLLRSRRNDIAKAMHIAPENLRWYAAYHNKETNPHAHMMVWSKNPCEPYLSQVGIHDIKKVMASDIFRQELLSVYRGQTQARDDLKETFHAKMRELTAQIRAGVNEISPELYRKFALLCGKISSHKGKKVYGYLNNSAKQLTNEIVKLLSADGKIAELYDLWYRCQCEVYRTYTDVMPEKIPLEENKEFKSIRNEVVRTAAEILSLPRQPLREMPEGKMPEEDLKLLEIRADFGDIDALIALGRHYYEKADDADEAEY
;
A
#
# COMPACT_ATOMS: atom_id res chain seq x y z
N MET A 1 0.14 -19.71 -0.10
CA MET A 1 1.61 -19.66 -0.25
C MET A 1 1.94 -18.64 -1.35
N ALA A 2 2.93 -17.76 -1.12
CA ALA A 2 3.35 -16.76 -2.12
C ALA A 2 3.70 -17.44 -3.46
N LYS A 3 3.25 -16.83 -4.57
CA LYS A 3 3.48 -17.40 -5.92
C LYS A 3 4.92 -17.18 -6.40
N LEU A 4 5.51 -15.99 -6.11
CA LEU A 4 6.92 -15.70 -6.37
C LEU A 4 7.76 -15.91 -5.11
N ILE A 5 8.78 -16.73 -5.19
CA ILE A 5 9.76 -16.95 -4.14
C ILE A 5 11.04 -16.20 -4.49
N LEU A 6 11.59 -15.45 -3.53
CA LEU A 6 12.92 -14.83 -3.61
C LEU A 6 13.75 -15.30 -2.43
N LYS A 7 14.93 -15.89 -2.71
CA LYS A 7 16.01 -16.12 -1.75
C LYS A 7 17.15 -15.16 -2.08
N ALA A 8 17.80 -14.61 -1.05
CA ALA A 8 18.84 -13.59 -1.23
C ALA A 8 20.04 -13.81 -0.30
N PRO A 9 20.73 -14.95 -0.39
CA PRO A 9 21.99 -15.13 0.31
C PRO A 9 23.06 -14.18 -0.23
N TYR A 10 24.09 -13.90 0.58
CA TYR A 10 25.25 -13.11 0.15
C TYR A 10 26.56 -13.76 0.57
N TYR A 11 27.61 -13.47 -0.16
CA TYR A 11 28.94 -13.99 0.04
C TYR A 11 29.92 -12.87 0.31
N LYS A 12 30.61 -12.92 1.45
CA LYS A 12 31.68 -11.96 1.81
C LYS A 12 32.93 -12.23 0.99
N HIS A 13 33.82 -11.24 0.95
CA HIS A 13 35.15 -11.42 0.35
C HIS A 13 35.88 -12.59 1.02
N GLY A 14 36.54 -13.42 0.20
CA GLY A 14 37.25 -14.61 0.67
C GLY A 14 36.37 -15.79 1.05
N HIS A 15 35.04 -15.70 0.89
CA HIS A 15 34.13 -16.84 1.10
C HIS A 15 34.49 -18.01 0.14
N LYS A 16 34.57 -19.21 0.67
CA LYS A 16 34.67 -20.44 -0.11
C LYS A 16 33.43 -21.27 0.09
N THR A 17 32.96 -21.89 -0.99
CA THR A 17 31.88 -22.89 -0.97
C THR A 17 32.36 -24.17 -0.28
N GLU A 18 31.44 -25.09 0.08
CA GLU A 18 31.78 -26.38 0.75
C GLU A 18 32.77 -27.21 -0.05
N ASP A 19 32.79 -27.11 -1.39
CA ASP A 19 33.71 -27.74 -2.32
C ASP A 19 35.01 -26.93 -2.53
N GLY A 20 35.26 -25.89 -1.72
CA GLY A 20 36.48 -25.10 -1.70
C GLY A 20 36.63 -24.04 -2.79
N ARG A 21 35.63 -23.88 -3.66
CA ARG A 21 35.63 -22.87 -4.72
C ARG A 21 35.39 -21.47 -4.15
N GLY A 22 35.93 -20.45 -4.79
CA GLY A 22 35.64 -19.08 -4.49
C GLY A 22 34.23 -18.67 -4.92
N ARG A 23 33.86 -17.42 -4.69
CA ARG A 23 32.54 -16.83 -5.10
C ARG A 23 32.32 -16.88 -6.62
N GLY A 24 33.40 -16.77 -7.42
CA GLY A 24 33.37 -16.94 -8.87
C GLY A 24 32.95 -18.35 -9.28
N GLY A 25 33.30 -19.37 -8.52
CA GLY A 25 32.85 -20.75 -8.72
C GLY A 25 31.31 -20.88 -8.65
N TYR A 26 30.60 -20.00 -7.92
CA TYR A 26 29.15 -19.95 -7.97
C TYR A 26 28.64 -19.43 -9.32
N ALA A 27 29.30 -18.45 -9.94
CA ALA A 27 28.97 -18.00 -11.29
C ALA A 27 29.14 -19.12 -12.32
N GLU A 28 30.22 -19.90 -12.23
CA GLU A 28 30.46 -21.08 -13.07
C GLU A 28 29.36 -22.13 -12.87
N TYR A 29 28.99 -22.39 -11.62
CA TYR A 29 27.93 -23.33 -11.27
C TYR A 29 26.58 -22.94 -11.88
N ILE A 30 26.14 -21.68 -11.74
CA ILE A 30 24.86 -21.26 -12.30
C ILE A 30 24.86 -21.16 -13.82
N ALA A 31 26.04 -20.96 -14.44
CA ALA A 31 26.20 -20.82 -15.89
C ALA A 31 26.22 -22.16 -16.63
N THR A 32 26.63 -23.23 -15.96
CA THR A 32 26.92 -24.52 -16.60
C THR A 32 26.12 -25.69 -16.05
N ARG A 33 25.36 -25.50 -14.98
CA ARG A 33 24.54 -26.51 -14.34
C ARG A 33 23.51 -27.09 -15.27
N GLU A 34 23.16 -28.35 -15.08
CA GLU A 34 22.04 -29.02 -15.76
C GLU A 34 20.74 -28.25 -15.61
N GLY A 35 20.03 -28.02 -16.73
CA GLY A 35 18.79 -27.25 -16.82
C GLY A 35 19.00 -25.76 -17.10
N VAL A 36 20.26 -25.28 -17.22
CA VAL A 36 20.51 -23.91 -17.68
C VAL A 36 20.07 -23.75 -19.15
N GLU A 37 19.31 -22.74 -19.43
CA GLU A 37 18.88 -22.42 -20.79
C GLU A 37 19.85 -21.45 -21.46
N LEU A 38 20.41 -21.88 -22.60
CA LEU A 38 21.28 -21.03 -23.41
C LEU A 38 20.43 -20.10 -24.27
N LEU A 39 20.64 -18.79 -24.15
CA LEU A 39 19.97 -17.80 -24.98
C LEU A 39 20.45 -17.91 -26.42
N ARG A 40 19.56 -18.28 -27.32
CA ARG A 40 19.78 -18.24 -28.77
C ARG A 40 19.42 -16.86 -29.27
N GLY A 41 20.41 -16.02 -29.52
CA GLY A 41 20.21 -14.74 -30.19
C GLY A 41 19.88 -14.95 -31.67
N GLY A 42 18.92 -14.19 -32.25
CA GLY A 42 18.43 -14.32 -33.61
C GLY A 42 19.52 -14.41 -34.68
N MET A 43 20.24 -13.40 -35.08
CA MET A 43 21.35 -13.44 -36.03
C MET A 43 22.62 -14.18 -35.49
N VAL A 44 22.60 -14.70 -34.29
CA VAL A 44 23.75 -15.18 -33.51
C VAL A 44 23.70 -16.70 -33.29
N ASN A 45 22.97 -17.46 -34.11
CA ASN A 45 23.05 -18.95 -34.14
C ASN A 45 24.49 -19.45 -34.35
N TYR A 46 25.40 -18.61 -34.87
CA TYR A 46 26.79 -18.91 -35.10
C TYR A 46 27.67 -18.72 -33.84
N ILE A 47 27.27 -17.86 -32.92
CA ILE A 47 28.04 -17.55 -31.70
C ILE A 47 27.65 -18.50 -30.55
N GLY A 48 26.39 -18.96 -30.49
CA GLY A 48 25.90 -19.90 -29.47
C GLY A 48 26.52 -21.29 -29.51
N GLN A 49 27.24 -21.65 -30.59
CA GLN A 49 27.97 -22.92 -30.73
C GLN A 49 29.48 -22.78 -30.46
N ARG A 50 29.98 -21.58 -30.10
CA ARG A 50 31.39 -21.42 -29.76
C ARG A 50 31.71 -22.14 -28.42
N LYS A 51 32.85 -22.83 -28.36
CA LYS A 51 33.46 -23.29 -27.13
C LYS A 51 33.53 -22.13 -26.12
N GLY A 52 32.77 -22.19 -25.03
CA GLY A 52 32.73 -21.16 -24.00
C GLY A 52 31.42 -20.35 -23.93
N SER A 53 30.39 -20.61 -24.77
CA SER A 53 29.07 -20.04 -24.56
C SER A 53 28.49 -20.60 -23.25
N CYS A 54 28.12 -19.70 -22.36
CA CYS A 54 27.49 -20.02 -21.06
C CYS A 54 26.08 -19.45 -21.01
N GLY A 55 25.23 -19.94 -20.09
CA GLY A 55 23.86 -19.47 -19.89
C GLY A 55 23.75 -18.14 -19.20
N LEU A 56 24.86 -17.41 -18.98
CA LEU A 56 24.84 -16.10 -18.34
C LEU A 56 24.39 -14.99 -19.29
N PHE A 57 23.65 -14.04 -18.71
CA PHE A 57 23.27 -12.78 -19.37
C PHE A 57 23.38 -11.62 -18.38
N SER A 58 23.47 -10.40 -18.90
CA SER A 58 23.57 -9.16 -18.14
C SER A 58 22.93 -7.99 -18.89
N ASP A 59 23.15 -6.76 -18.45
CA ASP A 59 22.77 -5.55 -19.21
C ASP A 59 23.46 -5.48 -20.58
N GLU A 60 24.71 -5.93 -20.65
CA GLU A 60 25.55 -5.81 -21.85
C GLU A 60 25.23 -6.87 -22.92
N GLY A 61 24.42 -7.88 -22.61
CA GLY A 61 24.03 -8.91 -23.56
C GLY A 61 24.05 -10.33 -23.03
N VAL A 62 24.14 -11.28 -23.94
CA VAL A 62 24.14 -12.72 -23.67
C VAL A 62 25.51 -13.36 -23.93
N THR A 63 26.46 -12.61 -24.46
CA THR A 63 27.82 -13.08 -24.70
C THR A 63 28.68 -12.70 -23.51
N VAL A 64 28.79 -13.62 -22.56
CA VAL A 64 29.53 -13.41 -21.31
C VAL A 64 30.73 -14.33 -21.31
N ASP A 65 31.92 -13.75 -21.10
CA ASP A 65 33.13 -14.53 -20.81
C ASP A 65 33.09 -14.99 -19.36
N LEU A 66 32.77 -16.28 -19.17
CA LEU A 66 32.58 -16.86 -17.85
C LEU A 66 33.83 -16.77 -16.97
N ALA A 67 35.02 -16.98 -17.56
CA ALA A 67 36.28 -16.93 -16.81
C ALA A 67 36.55 -15.51 -16.29
N LYS A 68 36.26 -14.50 -17.12
CA LYS A 68 36.39 -13.10 -16.73
C LYS A 68 35.41 -12.73 -15.63
N VAL A 69 34.15 -13.17 -15.73
CA VAL A 69 33.13 -12.92 -14.69
C VAL A 69 33.50 -13.60 -13.38
N SER A 70 33.94 -14.86 -13.43
CA SER A 70 34.38 -15.62 -12.24
C SER A 70 35.52 -14.88 -11.53
N GLN A 71 36.52 -14.43 -12.30
CA GLN A 71 37.65 -13.64 -11.78
C GLN A 71 37.21 -12.28 -11.21
N GLU A 72 36.32 -11.55 -11.90
CA GLU A 72 35.79 -10.27 -11.42
C GLU A 72 35.09 -10.43 -10.05
N ILE A 73 34.28 -11.49 -9.89
CA ILE A 73 33.56 -11.77 -8.65
C ILE A 73 34.51 -12.18 -7.53
N ASP A 74 35.51 -13.03 -7.81
CA ASP A 74 36.48 -13.48 -6.80
C ASP A 74 37.34 -12.33 -6.29
N ASN A 75 37.76 -11.44 -7.18
CA ASN A 75 38.59 -10.29 -6.84
C ASN A 75 37.81 -9.11 -6.22
N HIS A 76 36.47 -9.15 -6.27
CA HIS A 76 35.67 -8.04 -5.74
C HIS A 76 35.82 -7.95 -4.20
N PRO A 77 36.19 -6.81 -3.60
CA PRO A 77 36.45 -6.70 -2.17
C PRO A 77 35.17 -6.63 -1.31
N GLY A 78 34.00 -6.28 -1.90
CA GLY A 78 32.73 -6.15 -1.21
C GLY A 78 31.90 -7.45 -1.20
N ASN A 79 30.67 -7.34 -0.72
CA ASN A 79 29.70 -8.44 -0.72
C ASN A 79 29.14 -8.67 -2.14
N VAL A 80 28.91 -9.94 -2.47
CA VAL A 80 28.19 -10.35 -3.67
C VAL A 80 26.92 -11.08 -3.25
N TRP A 81 25.78 -10.61 -3.72
CA TRP A 81 24.48 -11.19 -3.42
C TRP A 81 24.06 -12.18 -4.50
N ALA A 82 23.41 -13.28 -4.09
CA ALA A 82 22.82 -14.25 -5.01
C ALA A 82 21.29 -14.19 -4.84
N LEU A 83 20.60 -13.48 -5.72
CA LEU A 83 19.15 -13.42 -5.76
C LEU A 83 18.63 -14.63 -6.57
N ILE A 84 17.71 -15.40 -6.01
CA ILE A 84 17.11 -16.55 -6.68
C ILE A 84 15.61 -16.33 -6.75
N PHE A 85 15.12 -16.04 -7.94
CA PHE A 85 13.71 -15.85 -8.24
C PHE A 85 13.12 -17.16 -8.75
N SER A 86 12.10 -17.70 -8.09
CA SER A 86 11.49 -18.97 -8.44
C SER A 86 9.98 -18.88 -8.54
N LEU A 87 9.43 -19.52 -9.58
CA LEU A 87 7.99 -19.71 -9.78
C LEU A 87 7.69 -21.22 -9.73
N LYS A 88 6.43 -21.58 -9.47
CA LYS A 88 5.94 -22.91 -9.77
C LYS A 88 5.90 -23.12 -11.28
N ARG A 89 6.09 -24.35 -11.75
CA ARG A 89 6.04 -24.69 -13.18
C ARG A 89 4.76 -24.22 -13.83
N GLU A 90 3.61 -24.50 -13.24
CA GLU A 90 2.29 -24.14 -13.72
C GLU A 90 2.14 -22.62 -13.91
N ASP A 91 2.63 -21.82 -12.95
CA ASP A 91 2.61 -20.36 -13.03
C ASP A 91 3.57 -19.86 -14.11
N ALA A 92 4.78 -20.42 -14.20
CA ALA A 92 5.77 -20.00 -15.19
C ALA A 92 5.27 -20.24 -16.64
N GLU A 93 4.65 -21.40 -16.91
CA GLU A 93 4.08 -21.73 -18.22
C GLU A 93 2.90 -20.83 -18.55
N ARG A 94 1.95 -20.70 -17.63
CA ARG A 94 0.74 -19.90 -17.82
C ARG A 94 1.03 -18.41 -18.02
N LEU A 95 2.07 -17.88 -17.37
CA LEU A 95 2.45 -16.47 -17.42
C LEU A 95 3.54 -16.17 -18.47
N GLY A 96 4.05 -17.20 -19.15
CA GLY A 96 5.07 -17.06 -20.18
C GLY A 96 6.49 -16.85 -19.64
N TYR A 97 6.77 -17.20 -18.37
CA TYR A 97 8.10 -17.12 -17.74
C TYR A 97 8.83 -18.47 -17.72
N ASN A 98 8.57 -19.29 -18.73
CA ASN A 98 9.15 -20.62 -18.88
C ASN A 98 10.37 -20.65 -19.83
N SER A 99 10.93 -19.50 -20.19
CA SER A 99 12.15 -19.38 -20.99
C SER A 99 13.07 -18.26 -20.50
N ALA A 100 14.36 -18.35 -20.82
CA ALA A 100 15.37 -17.36 -20.44
C ALA A 100 15.08 -15.97 -21.01
N ALA A 101 14.46 -15.84 -22.18
CA ALA A 101 14.21 -14.57 -22.83
C ALA A 101 13.31 -13.64 -21.98
N GLN A 102 12.27 -14.20 -21.36
CA GLN A 102 11.38 -13.42 -20.48
C GLN A 102 12.10 -12.94 -19.23
N TRP A 103 12.96 -13.78 -18.65
CA TRP A 103 13.73 -13.39 -17.48
C TRP A 103 14.79 -12.32 -17.78
N VAL A 104 15.42 -12.38 -18.98
CA VAL A 104 16.32 -11.33 -19.46
C VAL A 104 15.57 -9.99 -19.51
N HIS A 105 14.39 -9.98 -20.15
CA HIS A 105 13.58 -8.78 -20.26
C HIS A 105 13.17 -8.24 -18.89
N LEU A 106 12.66 -9.10 -18.01
CA LEU A 106 12.22 -8.74 -16.66
C LEU A 106 13.36 -8.17 -15.83
N LEU A 107 14.48 -8.87 -15.71
CA LEU A 107 15.61 -8.44 -14.87
C LEU A 107 16.23 -7.13 -15.36
N ARG A 108 16.34 -6.93 -16.69
CA ARG A 108 16.80 -5.68 -17.28
C ARG A 108 15.84 -4.53 -17.01
N SER A 109 14.54 -4.74 -17.16
CA SER A 109 13.52 -3.70 -16.92
C SER A 109 13.47 -3.28 -15.44
N ARG A 110 13.78 -4.20 -14.51
CA ARG A 110 13.73 -3.99 -13.06
C ARG A 110 15.08 -3.78 -12.38
N ARG A 111 16.17 -3.66 -13.15
CA ARG A 111 17.51 -3.47 -12.61
C ARG A 111 17.62 -2.27 -11.65
N ASN A 112 16.98 -1.16 -11.98
CA ASN A 112 17.04 0.05 -11.15
C ASN A 112 16.22 -0.10 -9.86
N ASP A 113 15.10 -0.83 -9.89
CA ASP A 113 14.33 -1.14 -8.69
C ASP A 113 15.13 -2.05 -7.75
N ILE A 114 15.85 -3.03 -8.30
CA ILE A 114 16.77 -3.91 -7.55
C ILE A 114 17.92 -3.08 -6.96
N ALA A 115 18.57 -2.24 -7.76
CA ALA A 115 19.63 -1.35 -7.30
C ALA A 115 19.18 -0.47 -6.14
N LYS A 116 18.01 0.16 -6.26
CA LYS A 116 17.42 1.01 -5.22
C LYS A 116 17.16 0.23 -3.92
N ALA A 117 16.60 -0.97 -4.01
CA ALA A 117 16.32 -1.82 -2.85
C ALA A 117 17.59 -2.30 -2.15
N MET A 118 18.71 -2.41 -2.89
CA MET A 118 20.03 -2.79 -2.41
C MET A 118 20.92 -1.60 -2.04
N HIS A 119 20.41 -0.37 -2.10
CA HIS A 119 21.16 0.86 -1.86
C HIS A 119 22.40 1.00 -2.75
N ILE A 120 22.31 0.56 -4.01
CA ILE A 120 23.36 0.68 -5.02
C ILE A 120 23.00 1.84 -5.97
N ALA A 121 23.96 2.75 -6.23
CA ALA A 121 23.80 3.74 -7.28
C ALA A 121 23.66 3.02 -8.65
N PRO A 122 22.70 3.38 -9.52
CA PRO A 122 22.41 2.65 -10.76
C PRO A 122 23.62 2.45 -11.68
N GLU A 123 24.55 3.41 -11.73
CA GLU A 123 25.81 3.38 -12.50
C GLU A 123 26.84 2.41 -11.90
N ASN A 124 26.73 2.09 -10.61
CA ASN A 124 27.61 1.17 -9.91
C ASN A 124 27.10 -0.26 -9.95
N LEU A 125 25.84 -0.49 -10.32
CA LEU A 125 25.25 -1.82 -10.35
C LEU A 125 25.99 -2.73 -11.33
N ARG A 126 26.39 -3.90 -10.83
CA ARG A 126 26.91 -5.03 -11.63
C ARG A 126 26.06 -6.25 -11.35
N TRP A 127 25.69 -6.94 -12.40
CA TRP A 127 24.95 -8.19 -12.25
C TRP A 127 25.12 -9.13 -13.43
N TYR A 128 25.03 -10.43 -13.15
CA TYR A 128 24.92 -11.50 -14.12
C TYR A 128 23.85 -12.49 -13.65
N ALA A 129 23.09 -13.03 -14.59
CA ALA A 129 22.03 -13.99 -14.27
C ALA A 129 22.02 -15.18 -15.22
N ALA A 130 21.46 -16.28 -14.74
CA ALA A 130 21.18 -17.48 -15.54
C ALA A 130 19.78 -18.00 -15.20
N TYR A 131 19.08 -18.49 -16.22
CA TYR A 131 17.77 -19.12 -16.05
C TYR A 131 17.92 -20.65 -16.08
N HIS A 132 17.30 -21.32 -15.13
CA HIS A 132 17.27 -22.77 -14.98
C HIS A 132 15.85 -23.29 -15.21
N ASN A 133 15.66 -24.02 -16.29
CA ASN A 133 14.39 -24.62 -16.64
C ASN A 133 14.21 -25.99 -15.96
N LYS A 134 13.89 -25.93 -14.65
CA LYS A 134 13.61 -27.15 -13.85
C LYS A 134 12.15 -27.55 -13.96
N GLU A 135 11.85 -28.84 -14.00
CA GLU A 135 10.49 -29.37 -14.16
C GLU A 135 9.50 -28.86 -13.09
N THR A 136 9.93 -28.79 -11.83
CA THR A 136 9.04 -28.38 -10.73
C THR A 136 9.04 -26.89 -10.49
N ASN A 137 10.23 -26.27 -10.47
CA ASN A 137 10.42 -24.88 -10.08
C ASN A 137 11.43 -24.21 -11.00
N PRO A 138 11.01 -23.70 -12.16
CA PRO A 138 11.87 -22.85 -13.00
C PRO A 138 12.27 -21.60 -12.23
N HIS A 139 13.54 -21.22 -12.34
CA HIS A 139 14.09 -20.15 -11.53
C HIS A 139 15.24 -19.43 -12.21
N ALA A 140 15.39 -18.14 -11.92
CA ALA A 140 16.52 -17.33 -12.33
C ALA A 140 17.45 -17.08 -11.13
N HIS A 141 18.73 -17.39 -11.31
CA HIS A 141 19.79 -16.95 -10.42
C HIS A 141 20.35 -15.62 -10.93
N MET A 142 20.54 -14.66 -10.03
CA MET A 142 21.11 -13.36 -10.34
C MET A 142 22.17 -13.01 -9.31
N MET A 143 23.42 -12.92 -9.72
CA MET A 143 24.50 -12.40 -8.88
C MET A 143 24.54 -10.88 -9.03
N VAL A 144 24.58 -10.16 -7.89
CA VAL A 144 24.51 -8.71 -7.85
C VAL A 144 25.55 -8.15 -6.88
N TRP A 145 26.25 -7.12 -7.32
CA TRP A 145 27.17 -6.35 -6.47
C TRP A 145 27.30 -4.92 -6.97
N SER A 146 27.94 -4.06 -6.20
CA SER A 146 28.28 -2.70 -6.62
C SER A 146 29.76 -2.59 -7.00
N LYS A 147 30.10 -1.78 -7.97
CA LYS A 147 31.50 -1.34 -8.19
C LYS A 147 32.08 -0.68 -6.95
N ASN A 148 31.26 -0.01 -6.15
CA ASN A 148 31.64 0.50 -4.84
C ASN A 148 31.36 -0.59 -3.77
N PRO A 149 32.40 -1.18 -3.15
CA PRO A 149 32.22 -2.31 -2.23
C PRO A 149 31.47 -1.96 -0.93
N CYS A 150 31.29 -0.66 -0.63
CA CYS A 150 30.58 -0.19 0.56
C CYS A 150 29.08 0.00 0.36
N GLU A 151 28.59 -0.03 -0.88
CA GLU A 151 27.18 0.25 -1.18
C GLU A 151 26.19 -0.90 -0.92
N PRO A 152 26.49 -2.17 -1.25
CA PRO A 152 25.46 -3.20 -1.23
C PRO A 152 24.98 -3.49 0.20
N TYR A 153 23.72 -3.16 0.46
CA TYR A 153 23.02 -3.53 1.69
C TYR A 153 21.57 -3.91 1.36
N LEU A 154 21.17 -5.13 1.67
CA LEU A 154 19.83 -5.63 1.42
C LEU A 154 19.16 -6.02 2.73
N SER A 155 18.19 -5.22 3.14
CA SER A 155 17.35 -5.48 4.31
C SER A 155 16.17 -6.41 3.97
N GLN A 156 15.44 -6.88 4.99
CA GLN A 156 14.18 -7.59 4.79
C GLN A 156 13.14 -6.74 4.05
N VAL A 157 13.12 -5.42 4.29
CA VAL A 157 12.27 -4.48 3.55
C VAL A 157 12.67 -4.44 2.08
N GLY A 158 13.96 -4.34 1.79
CA GLY A 158 14.46 -4.37 0.40
C GLY A 158 14.14 -5.69 -0.32
N ILE A 159 14.24 -6.84 0.37
CA ILE A 159 13.81 -8.14 -0.17
C ILE A 159 12.32 -8.12 -0.52
N HIS A 160 11.48 -7.58 0.39
CA HIS A 160 10.05 -7.46 0.16
C HIS A 160 9.74 -6.54 -1.03
N ASP A 161 10.44 -5.40 -1.15
CA ASP A 161 10.26 -4.45 -2.25
C ASP A 161 10.63 -5.07 -3.60
N ILE A 162 11.76 -5.79 -3.69
CA ILE A 162 12.15 -6.54 -4.89
C ILE A 162 11.06 -7.56 -5.25
N LYS A 163 10.58 -8.36 -4.29
CA LYS A 163 9.51 -9.34 -4.54
C LYS A 163 8.24 -8.67 -5.07
N LYS A 164 7.82 -7.57 -4.46
CA LYS A 164 6.64 -6.81 -4.86
C LYS A 164 6.73 -6.31 -6.29
N VAL A 165 7.86 -5.68 -6.67
CA VAL A 165 8.07 -5.14 -8.01
C VAL A 165 8.10 -6.25 -9.05
N MET A 166 8.84 -7.33 -8.80
CA MET A 166 8.92 -8.48 -9.70
C MET A 166 7.56 -9.17 -9.87
N ALA A 167 6.83 -9.40 -8.78
CA ALA A 167 5.50 -10.01 -8.83
C ALA A 167 4.49 -9.14 -9.58
N SER A 168 4.55 -7.81 -9.44
CA SER A 168 3.64 -6.90 -10.15
C SER A 168 3.78 -6.98 -11.68
N ASP A 169 4.98 -7.28 -12.19
CA ASP A 169 5.19 -7.51 -13.61
C ASP A 169 4.79 -8.93 -14.02
N ILE A 170 5.27 -9.93 -13.29
CA ILE A 170 5.01 -11.35 -13.59
C ILE A 170 3.51 -11.64 -13.63
N PHE A 171 2.76 -11.14 -12.63
CA PHE A 171 1.31 -11.36 -12.49
C PHE A 171 0.46 -10.23 -13.04
N ARG A 172 1.04 -9.33 -13.84
CA ARG A 172 0.40 -8.10 -14.33
C ARG A 172 -0.98 -8.33 -14.94
N GLN A 173 -1.11 -9.32 -15.82
CA GLN A 173 -2.36 -9.60 -16.51
C GLN A 173 -3.46 -10.06 -15.53
N GLU A 174 -3.11 -10.91 -14.58
CA GLU A 174 -4.05 -11.39 -13.55
C GLU A 174 -4.45 -10.26 -12.60
N LEU A 175 -3.50 -9.44 -12.20
CA LEU A 175 -3.73 -8.34 -11.27
C LEU A 175 -4.52 -7.18 -11.87
N LEU A 176 -4.62 -7.05 -13.20
CA LEU A 176 -5.43 -6.00 -13.83
C LEU A 176 -6.90 -6.06 -13.40
N SER A 177 -7.51 -7.25 -13.35
CA SER A 177 -8.89 -7.42 -12.89
C SER A 177 -9.03 -7.12 -11.39
N VAL A 178 -8.06 -7.53 -10.59
CA VAL A 178 -8.01 -7.26 -9.13
C VAL A 178 -7.90 -5.76 -8.86
N TYR A 179 -7.00 -5.05 -9.56
CA TYR A 179 -6.86 -3.60 -9.42
C TYR A 179 -8.10 -2.84 -9.87
N ARG A 180 -8.77 -3.29 -10.95
CA ARG A 180 -10.05 -2.71 -11.38
C ARG A 180 -11.12 -2.92 -10.31
N GLY A 181 -11.25 -4.13 -9.78
CA GLY A 181 -12.18 -4.44 -8.69
C GLY A 181 -11.91 -3.63 -7.42
N GLN A 182 -10.64 -3.47 -7.05
CA GLN A 182 -10.24 -2.65 -5.91
C GLN A 182 -10.60 -1.17 -6.09
N THR A 183 -10.33 -0.63 -7.30
CA THR A 183 -10.67 0.75 -7.65
C THR A 183 -12.17 0.96 -7.61
N GLN A 184 -12.94 0.05 -8.22
CA GLN A 184 -14.40 0.09 -8.23
C GLN A 184 -14.98 0.05 -6.80
N ALA A 185 -14.54 -0.92 -5.98
CA ALA A 185 -15.00 -1.04 -4.60
C ALA A 185 -14.69 0.23 -3.77
N ARG A 186 -13.52 0.86 -3.98
CA ARG A 186 -13.16 2.13 -3.34
C ARG A 186 -14.08 3.27 -3.78
N ASP A 187 -14.35 3.37 -5.07
CA ASP A 187 -15.14 4.47 -5.63
C ASP A 187 -16.62 4.30 -5.27
N ASP A 188 -17.16 3.08 -5.33
CA ASP A 188 -18.53 2.75 -4.89
C ASP A 188 -18.71 3.01 -3.38
N LEU A 189 -17.70 2.71 -2.55
CA LEU A 189 -17.73 3.01 -1.13
C LEU A 189 -17.83 4.52 -0.88
N LYS A 190 -17.01 5.32 -1.59
CA LYS A 190 -17.06 6.79 -1.47
C LYS A 190 -18.40 7.34 -1.91
N GLU A 191 -18.96 6.84 -3.01
CA GLU A 191 -20.27 7.25 -3.50
C GLU A 191 -21.38 6.86 -2.52
N THR A 192 -21.36 5.62 -2.02
CA THR A 192 -22.33 5.16 -1.00
C THR A 192 -22.26 6.01 0.26
N PHE A 193 -21.04 6.33 0.74
CA PHE A 193 -20.86 7.20 1.89
C PHE A 193 -21.38 8.61 1.62
N HIS A 194 -21.09 9.16 0.45
CA HIS A 194 -21.60 10.47 0.04
C HIS A 194 -23.14 10.49 -0.04
N ALA A 195 -23.77 9.44 -0.55
CA ALA A 195 -25.22 9.30 -0.56
C ALA A 195 -25.80 9.29 0.86
N LYS A 196 -25.17 8.54 1.79
CA LYS A 196 -25.56 8.54 3.21
C LYS A 196 -25.45 9.92 3.86
N MET A 197 -24.41 10.67 3.55
CA MET A 197 -24.24 12.05 4.08
C MET A 197 -25.31 13.00 3.54
N ARG A 198 -25.71 12.87 2.26
CA ARG A 198 -26.82 13.63 1.68
C ARG A 198 -28.16 13.27 2.32
N GLU A 199 -28.42 11.97 2.53
CA GLU A 199 -29.59 11.46 3.22
C GLU A 199 -29.68 12.04 4.64
N LEU A 200 -28.60 11.93 5.42
CA LEU A 200 -28.49 12.53 6.76
C LEU A 200 -28.81 14.03 6.74
N THR A 201 -28.24 14.77 5.80
CA THR A 201 -28.52 16.21 5.66
C THR A 201 -29.98 16.48 5.35
N ALA A 202 -30.60 15.69 4.48
CA ALA A 202 -32.01 15.81 4.13
C ALA A 202 -32.91 15.50 5.34
N GLN A 203 -32.62 14.47 6.11
CA GLN A 203 -33.35 14.10 7.33
C GLN A 203 -33.24 15.20 8.40
N ILE A 204 -32.05 15.76 8.62
CA ILE A 204 -31.87 16.89 9.54
C ILE A 204 -32.70 18.09 9.10
N ARG A 205 -32.74 18.41 7.79
CA ARG A 205 -33.56 19.52 7.24
C ARG A 205 -35.08 19.31 7.37
N ALA A 206 -35.50 18.07 7.20
CA ALA A 206 -36.92 17.68 7.26
C ALA A 206 -37.45 17.50 8.69
N GLY A 207 -36.58 17.50 9.68
CA GLY A 207 -36.95 17.23 11.08
C GLY A 207 -37.42 15.79 11.32
N VAL A 208 -36.91 14.82 10.53
CA VAL A 208 -37.33 13.42 10.61
C VAL A 208 -36.40 12.64 11.56
N ASN A 209 -36.99 11.93 12.53
CA ASN A 209 -36.29 11.19 13.60
C ASN A 209 -35.87 9.76 13.22
N GLU A 210 -35.32 9.56 12.02
CA GLU A 210 -34.81 8.24 11.60
C GLU A 210 -33.29 8.09 11.86
N ILE A 211 -32.62 9.13 12.33
CA ILE A 211 -31.19 9.13 12.62
C ILE A 211 -30.97 8.53 14.00
N SER A 212 -29.95 7.66 14.15
CA SER A 212 -29.60 7.15 15.48
C SER A 212 -29.25 8.29 16.44
N PRO A 213 -29.76 8.31 17.68
CA PRO A 213 -29.49 9.40 18.63
C PRO A 213 -27.99 9.63 18.87
N GLU A 214 -27.19 8.59 18.82
CA GLU A 214 -25.74 8.69 19.00
C GLU A 214 -25.08 9.43 17.82
N LEU A 215 -25.42 9.06 16.57
CA LEU A 215 -24.89 9.71 15.36
C LEU A 215 -25.29 11.19 15.34
N TYR A 216 -26.55 11.47 15.66
CA TYR A 216 -27.07 12.82 15.73
C TYR A 216 -26.31 13.69 16.73
N ARG A 217 -26.13 13.19 17.97
CA ARG A 217 -25.38 13.90 19.02
C ARG A 217 -23.94 14.20 18.62
N LYS A 218 -23.22 13.20 18.08
CA LYS A 218 -21.82 13.39 17.65
C LYS A 218 -21.73 14.41 16.50
N PHE A 219 -22.71 14.40 15.61
CA PHE A 219 -22.78 15.35 14.51
C PHE A 219 -23.05 16.78 14.98
N ALA A 220 -23.93 16.95 15.96
CA ALA A 220 -24.21 18.22 16.60
C ALA A 220 -22.97 18.80 17.29
N LEU A 221 -22.26 17.97 18.08
CA LEU A 221 -20.99 18.36 18.69
C LEU A 221 -19.94 18.78 17.67
N LEU A 222 -19.83 18.04 16.55
CA LEU A 222 -18.91 18.38 15.46
C LEU A 222 -19.28 19.74 14.83
N CYS A 223 -20.56 20.01 14.59
CA CYS A 223 -21.05 21.29 14.10
C CYS A 223 -20.65 22.44 15.07
N GLY A 224 -20.82 22.27 16.40
CA GLY A 224 -20.38 23.21 17.39
C GLY A 224 -18.87 23.53 17.30
N LYS A 225 -18.02 22.50 17.21
CA LYS A 225 -16.56 22.66 17.08
C LYS A 225 -16.17 23.31 15.73
N ILE A 226 -16.85 22.98 14.63
CA ILE A 226 -16.59 23.60 13.32
C ILE A 226 -17.05 25.08 13.29
N SER A 227 -18.11 25.44 14.00
CA SER A 227 -18.59 26.83 14.07
C SER A 227 -17.58 27.76 14.74
N SER A 228 -16.89 27.28 15.79
CA SER A 228 -15.85 28.04 16.50
C SER A 228 -14.48 28.01 15.80
N HIS A 229 -14.27 27.09 14.83
CA HIS A 229 -12.99 26.97 14.15
C HIS A 229 -12.74 28.09 13.14
N LYS A 230 -11.69 28.88 13.36
CA LYS A 230 -11.32 30.06 12.53
C LYS A 230 -10.51 29.68 11.27
N GLY A 231 -10.09 28.41 11.11
CA GLY A 231 -9.25 27.94 10.00
C GLY A 231 -10.01 27.31 8.85
N LYS A 232 -9.28 26.62 7.96
CA LYS A 232 -9.87 25.86 6.85
C LYS A 232 -10.67 24.68 7.40
N LYS A 233 -11.94 24.57 7.05
CA LYS A 233 -12.85 23.48 7.46
C LYS A 233 -12.58 22.20 6.65
N VAL A 234 -11.41 21.62 6.88
CA VAL A 234 -10.91 20.38 6.26
C VAL A 234 -10.28 19.54 7.37
N TYR A 235 -10.54 18.26 7.41
CA TYR A 235 -10.12 17.33 8.46
C TYR A 235 -8.67 17.54 8.94
N GLY A 236 -7.72 17.75 8.01
CA GLY A 236 -6.30 17.91 8.34
C GLY A 236 -5.99 19.12 9.20
N TYR A 237 -6.81 20.17 9.14
CA TYR A 237 -6.63 21.45 9.84
C TYR A 237 -7.44 21.56 11.13
N LEU A 238 -8.29 20.59 11.44
CA LEU A 238 -9.06 20.57 12.67
C LEU A 238 -8.21 20.24 13.88
N ASN A 239 -8.62 20.67 15.07
CA ASN A 239 -8.04 20.25 16.34
C ASN A 239 -8.32 18.78 16.63
N ASN A 240 -7.63 18.19 17.61
CA ASN A 240 -7.71 16.77 17.92
C ASN A 240 -9.13 16.33 18.29
N SER A 241 -9.85 17.11 19.08
CA SER A 241 -11.21 16.75 19.49
C SER A 241 -12.22 16.72 18.34
N ALA A 242 -12.12 17.66 17.38
CA ALA A 242 -12.94 17.62 16.17
C ALA A 242 -12.55 16.46 15.22
N LYS A 243 -11.26 16.12 15.15
CA LYS A 243 -10.79 14.94 14.42
C LYS A 243 -11.31 13.65 15.01
N GLN A 244 -11.30 13.53 16.34
CA GLN A 244 -11.82 12.38 17.06
C GLN A 244 -13.32 12.20 16.77
N LEU A 245 -14.14 13.26 16.93
CA LEU A 245 -15.57 13.22 16.59
C LEU A 245 -15.81 12.83 15.15
N THR A 246 -15.03 13.38 14.21
CA THR A 246 -15.11 12.99 12.79
C THR A 246 -14.85 11.51 12.59
N ASN A 247 -13.82 10.96 13.22
CA ASN A 247 -13.49 9.54 13.15
C ASN A 247 -14.61 8.67 13.77
N GLU A 248 -15.16 9.06 14.91
CA GLU A 248 -16.28 8.37 15.54
C GLU A 248 -17.53 8.35 14.67
N ILE A 249 -17.86 9.46 13.99
CA ILE A 249 -18.95 9.53 13.01
C ILE A 249 -18.69 8.55 11.84
N VAL A 250 -17.47 8.57 11.26
CA VAL A 250 -17.11 7.62 10.19
C VAL A 250 -17.24 6.19 10.67
N LYS A 251 -16.79 5.89 11.89
CA LYS A 251 -16.91 4.56 12.50
C LYS A 251 -18.37 4.10 12.63
N LEU A 252 -19.26 4.97 13.09
CA LEU A 252 -20.70 4.66 13.17
C LEU A 252 -21.30 4.38 11.79
N LEU A 253 -20.96 5.21 10.79
CA LEU A 253 -21.44 5.03 9.42
C LEU A 253 -20.81 3.82 8.73
N SER A 254 -19.60 3.41 9.11
CA SER A 254 -18.95 2.21 8.58
C SER A 254 -19.61 0.91 9.01
N ALA A 255 -20.47 0.93 10.03
CA ALA A 255 -21.30 -0.20 10.43
C ALA A 255 -22.50 -0.43 9.49
N ASP A 256 -22.79 0.49 8.55
CA ASP A 256 -23.76 0.25 7.47
C ASP A 256 -23.32 -0.96 6.64
N GLY A 257 -24.21 -1.92 6.43
CA GLY A 257 -23.90 -3.19 5.79
C GLY A 257 -23.26 -3.01 4.40
N LYS A 258 -23.76 -2.08 3.60
CA LYS A 258 -23.23 -1.83 2.25
C LYS A 258 -21.84 -1.20 2.28
N ILE A 259 -21.58 -0.28 3.19
CA ILE A 259 -20.25 0.34 3.38
C ILE A 259 -19.26 -0.71 3.87
N ALA A 260 -19.65 -1.55 4.84
CA ALA A 260 -18.83 -2.63 5.36
C ALA A 260 -18.46 -3.65 4.27
N GLU A 261 -19.45 -4.09 3.46
CA GLU A 261 -19.21 -5.03 2.34
C GLU A 261 -18.24 -4.48 1.29
N LEU A 262 -18.38 -3.21 0.91
CA LEU A 262 -17.51 -2.57 -0.07
C LEU A 262 -16.08 -2.39 0.48
N TYR A 263 -15.94 -2.08 1.79
CA TYR A 263 -14.65 -2.00 2.43
C TYR A 263 -13.98 -3.37 2.53
N ASP A 264 -14.74 -4.43 2.81
CA ASP A 264 -14.26 -5.80 2.82
C ASP A 264 -13.84 -6.28 1.43
N LEU A 265 -14.58 -5.90 0.40
CA LEU A 265 -14.22 -6.19 -0.99
C LEU A 265 -12.91 -5.51 -1.37
N TRP A 266 -12.76 -4.22 -1.07
CA TRP A 266 -11.53 -3.47 -1.30
C TRP A 266 -10.32 -4.11 -0.60
N TYR A 267 -10.48 -4.49 0.67
CA TYR A 267 -9.42 -5.14 1.44
C TYR A 267 -9.08 -6.54 0.90
N ARG A 268 -10.07 -7.34 0.48
CA ARG A 268 -9.85 -8.64 -0.16
C ARG A 268 -9.02 -8.51 -1.43
N CYS A 269 -9.33 -7.54 -2.29
CA CYS A 269 -8.52 -7.25 -3.48
C CYS A 269 -7.07 -6.88 -3.10
N GLN A 270 -6.86 -6.09 -2.05
CA GLN A 270 -5.52 -5.79 -1.54
C GLN A 270 -4.79 -7.07 -1.12
N CYS A 271 -5.44 -7.95 -0.37
CA CYS A 271 -4.86 -9.23 0.04
C CYS A 271 -4.50 -10.12 -1.17
N GLU A 272 -5.27 -10.12 -2.25
CA GLU A 272 -4.94 -10.88 -3.46
C GLU A 272 -3.64 -10.39 -4.10
N VAL A 273 -3.42 -9.08 -4.15
CA VAL A 273 -2.13 -8.52 -4.61
C VAL A 273 -0.98 -9.01 -3.71
N TYR A 274 -1.15 -8.95 -2.39
CA TYR A 274 -0.12 -9.40 -1.45
C TYR A 274 0.21 -10.89 -1.60
N ARG A 275 -0.78 -11.75 -1.83
CA ARG A 275 -0.58 -13.20 -2.04
C ARG A 275 0.32 -13.55 -3.21
N THR A 276 0.56 -12.66 -4.14
CA THR A 276 1.48 -12.91 -5.25
C THR A 276 2.95 -12.98 -4.79
N TYR A 277 3.32 -12.30 -3.71
CA TYR A 277 4.71 -12.18 -3.26
C TYR A 277 4.95 -12.40 -1.76
N THR A 278 3.91 -12.47 -0.93
CA THR A 278 4.06 -12.71 0.52
C THR A 278 2.89 -13.54 1.07
N ASP A 279 3.15 -14.29 2.13
CA ASP A 279 2.13 -15.01 2.90
C ASP A 279 1.60 -14.17 4.07
N VAL A 280 2.24 -13.03 4.37
CA VAL A 280 1.81 -12.10 5.42
C VAL A 280 0.85 -11.07 4.81
N MET A 281 -0.41 -11.13 5.24
CA MET A 281 -1.41 -10.18 4.77
C MET A 281 -1.27 -8.84 5.50
N PRO A 282 -1.60 -7.71 4.84
CA PRO A 282 -1.61 -6.42 5.50
C PRO A 282 -2.70 -6.39 6.57
N GLU A 283 -2.45 -5.65 7.64
CA GLU A 283 -3.48 -5.41 8.65
C GLU A 283 -4.68 -4.67 8.05
N LYS A 284 -5.90 -5.08 8.40
CA LYS A 284 -7.10 -4.36 8.01
C LYS A 284 -7.28 -3.15 8.92
N ILE A 285 -6.78 -2.00 8.45
CA ILE A 285 -6.89 -0.73 9.16
C ILE A 285 -8.38 -0.32 9.21
N PRO A 286 -8.93 0.17 10.34
CA PRO A 286 -10.29 0.71 10.40
C PRO A 286 -10.53 1.81 9.36
N LEU A 287 -11.76 1.90 8.80
CA LEU A 287 -12.07 2.82 7.70
C LEU A 287 -11.76 4.28 8.06
N GLU A 288 -12.06 4.67 9.29
CA GLU A 288 -11.84 6.02 9.84
C GLU A 288 -10.35 6.40 9.93
N GLU A 289 -9.45 5.44 9.98
CA GLU A 289 -8.00 5.65 10.07
C GLU A 289 -7.30 5.47 8.72
N ASN A 290 -7.94 4.77 7.78
CA ASN A 290 -7.33 4.42 6.52
C ASN A 290 -7.06 5.66 5.64
N LYS A 291 -5.79 5.83 5.23
CA LYS A 291 -5.33 6.98 4.43
C LYS A 291 -5.94 7.02 3.03
N GLU A 292 -6.26 5.89 2.44
CA GLU A 292 -6.90 5.78 1.11
C GLU A 292 -8.32 6.39 1.11
N PHE A 293 -8.96 6.40 2.27
CA PHE A 293 -10.31 6.92 2.48
C PHE A 293 -10.36 8.29 3.18
N LYS A 294 -9.28 9.06 3.12
CA LYS A 294 -9.22 10.43 3.67
C LYS A 294 -10.36 11.34 3.19
N SER A 295 -10.84 11.13 1.96
CA SER A 295 -11.96 11.91 1.40
C SER A 295 -13.25 11.74 2.19
N ILE A 296 -13.51 10.57 2.78
CA ILE A 296 -14.69 10.30 3.60
C ILE A 296 -14.69 11.18 4.86
N ARG A 297 -13.55 11.33 5.54
CA ARG A 297 -13.43 12.22 6.69
C ARG A 297 -13.66 13.69 6.32
N ASN A 298 -13.15 14.11 5.16
CA ASN A 298 -13.40 15.46 4.65
C ASN A 298 -14.88 15.67 4.28
N GLU A 299 -15.57 14.63 3.83
CA GLU A 299 -16.99 14.65 3.53
C GLU A 299 -17.82 14.95 4.79
N VAL A 300 -17.55 14.27 5.89
CA VAL A 300 -18.22 14.52 7.18
C VAL A 300 -18.01 15.98 7.62
N VAL A 301 -16.77 16.48 7.54
CA VAL A 301 -16.45 17.87 7.90
C VAL A 301 -17.16 18.88 6.98
N ARG A 302 -17.22 18.59 5.67
CA ARG A 302 -17.90 19.42 4.69
C ARG A 302 -19.39 19.49 4.97
N THR A 303 -20.04 18.35 5.20
CA THR A 303 -21.47 18.28 5.53
C THR A 303 -21.81 19.05 6.80
N ALA A 304 -20.99 18.93 7.85
CA ALA A 304 -21.17 19.71 9.07
C ALA A 304 -21.02 21.23 8.80
N ALA A 305 -20.11 21.65 7.93
CA ALA A 305 -19.94 23.03 7.54
C ALA A 305 -21.10 23.54 6.67
N GLU A 306 -21.65 22.70 5.79
CA GLU A 306 -22.83 23.02 4.95
C GLU A 306 -24.07 23.23 5.80
N ILE A 307 -24.34 22.38 6.79
CA ILE A 307 -25.45 22.54 7.75
C ILE A 307 -25.35 23.90 8.48
N LEU A 308 -24.13 24.29 8.89
CA LEU A 308 -23.90 25.59 9.52
C LEU A 308 -24.16 26.79 8.61
N SER A 309 -24.12 26.64 7.29
CA SER A 309 -24.35 27.70 6.31
C SER A 309 -25.81 27.86 5.88
N LEU A 310 -26.70 26.96 6.33
CA LEU A 310 -28.14 27.06 6.01
C LEU A 310 -28.76 28.31 6.61
N PRO A 311 -29.79 28.92 5.93
CA PRO A 311 -30.52 30.05 6.48
C PRO A 311 -31.10 29.73 7.86
N ARG A 312 -30.72 30.49 8.86
CA ARG A 312 -31.19 30.31 10.24
C ARG A 312 -32.58 30.88 10.42
N GLN A 313 -33.47 30.11 11.03
CA GLN A 313 -34.64 30.74 11.67
C GLN A 313 -34.15 31.49 12.91
N PRO A 314 -34.57 32.74 13.13
CA PRO A 314 -34.07 33.53 14.26
C PRO A 314 -34.46 32.83 15.57
N LEU A 315 -33.44 32.33 16.29
CA LEU A 315 -33.59 31.97 17.69
C LEU A 315 -33.85 33.24 18.49
N ARG A 316 -34.82 33.24 19.40
CA ARG A 316 -34.87 34.23 20.45
C ARG A 316 -33.50 34.31 21.12
N GLU A 317 -32.98 35.54 21.30
CA GLU A 317 -31.71 35.79 21.98
C GLU A 317 -31.62 34.94 23.25
N MET A 318 -30.59 34.06 23.30
CA MET A 318 -30.36 33.20 24.44
C MET A 318 -29.49 33.95 25.45
N PRO A 319 -29.80 33.89 26.75
CA PRO A 319 -29.00 34.55 27.77
C PRO A 319 -27.59 33.95 27.83
N GLU A 320 -26.56 34.81 27.97
CA GLU A 320 -25.19 34.42 28.31
C GLU A 320 -25.20 33.83 29.74
N GLY A 321 -24.89 32.51 29.84
CA GLY A 321 -24.78 31.78 31.12
C GLY A 321 -25.08 30.33 31.02
N LYS A 322 -24.83 29.55 32.13
CA LYS A 322 -25.19 28.12 32.19
C LYS A 322 -26.68 27.95 31.92
N MET A 323 -26.98 27.22 30.88
CA MET A 323 -28.34 26.94 30.44
C MET A 323 -29.10 26.15 31.52
N PRO A 324 -30.31 26.60 31.91
CA PRO A 324 -31.13 25.79 32.81
C PRO A 324 -31.46 24.41 32.20
N GLU A 325 -31.59 23.41 33.07
CA GLU A 325 -31.85 22.03 32.64
C GLU A 325 -33.16 21.88 31.84
N GLU A 326 -34.14 22.75 32.11
CA GLU A 326 -35.42 22.79 31.39
C GLU A 326 -35.24 23.31 29.96
N ASP A 327 -34.40 24.36 29.77
CA ASP A 327 -34.07 24.89 28.43
C ASP A 327 -33.23 23.92 27.63
N LEU A 328 -32.33 23.15 28.29
CA LEU A 328 -31.56 22.10 27.67
C LEU A 328 -32.46 20.99 27.13
N LYS A 329 -33.42 20.53 27.95
CA LYS A 329 -34.43 19.53 27.52
C LYS A 329 -35.31 20.07 26.36
N LEU A 330 -35.67 21.32 26.39
CA LEU A 330 -36.42 21.94 25.30
C LEU A 330 -35.60 21.99 24.01
N LEU A 331 -34.32 22.34 24.11
CA LEU A 331 -33.38 22.28 22.96
C LEU A 331 -33.18 20.88 22.44
N GLU A 332 -33.06 19.89 23.33
CA GLU A 332 -32.97 18.48 22.94
C GLU A 332 -34.23 18.04 22.19
N ILE A 333 -35.41 18.37 22.71
CA ILE A 333 -36.69 18.10 22.01
C ILE A 333 -36.73 18.79 20.65
N ARG A 334 -36.39 20.09 20.56
CA ARG A 334 -36.36 20.83 19.30
C ARG A 334 -35.35 20.26 18.30
N ALA A 335 -34.18 19.86 18.78
CA ALA A 335 -33.15 19.21 18.00
C ALA A 335 -33.64 17.84 17.49
N ASP A 336 -34.39 17.08 18.30
CA ASP A 336 -35.01 15.82 17.92
C ASP A 336 -36.07 15.98 16.82
N PHE A 337 -36.70 17.17 16.72
CA PHE A 337 -37.59 17.56 15.63
C PHE A 337 -36.88 18.23 14.45
N GLY A 338 -35.53 18.17 14.41
CA GLY A 338 -34.73 18.62 13.29
C GLY A 338 -34.47 20.15 13.23
N ASP A 339 -34.64 20.85 14.36
CA ASP A 339 -34.30 22.25 14.47
C ASP A 339 -32.78 22.42 14.49
N ILE A 340 -32.23 22.87 13.36
CA ILE A 340 -30.79 23.06 13.14
C ILE A 340 -30.17 24.03 14.16
N ASP A 341 -30.89 25.06 14.55
CA ASP A 341 -30.40 26.05 15.51
C ASP A 341 -30.33 25.47 16.93
N ALA A 342 -31.29 24.62 17.30
CA ALA A 342 -31.27 23.87 18.54
C ALA A 342 -30.09 22.87 18.54
N LEU A 343 -29.82 22.21 17.40
CA LEU A 343 -28.70 21.31 17.22
C LEU A 343 -27.35 22.03 17.41
N ILE A 344 -27.20 23.20 16.85
CA ILE A 344 -25.99 24.03 16.99
C ILE A 344 -25.81 24.52 18.42
N ALA A 345 -26.93 24.95 19.06
CA ALA A 345 -26.93 25.43 20.43
C ALA A 345 -26.52 24.29 21.42
N LEU A 346 -27.05 23.09 21.22
CA LEU A 346 -26.63 21.89 21.94
C LEU A 346 -25.14 21.55 21.73
N GLY A 347 -24.70 21.63 20.50
CA GLY A 347 -23.29 21.41 20.16
C GLY A 347 -22.35 22.37 20.89
N ARG A 348 -22.72 23.66 21.01
CA ARG A 348 -21.96 24.65 21.76
C ARG A 348 -21.99 24.38 23.26
N HIS A 349 -23.16 24.10 23.83
CA HIS A 349 -23.32 23.78 25.25
C HIS A 349 -22.48 22.60 25.69
N TYR A 350 -22.47 21.50 24.91
CA TYR A 350 -21.64 20.33 25.23
C TYR A 350 -20.14 20.59 24.98
N TYR A 351 -19.79 21.53 24.07
CA TYR A 351 -18.41 21.94 23.88
C TYR A 351 -17.84 22.68 25.08
N GLU A 352 -18.58 23.69 25.58
CA GLU A 352 -18.17 24.45 26.76
C GLU A 352 -17.99 23.56 28.00
N LYS A 353 -18.89 22.57 28.20
CA LYS A 353 -18.76 21.59 29.27
C LYS A 353 -17.55 20.65 29.12
N ALA A 354 -17.16 20.33 27.89
CA ALA A 354 -16.00 19.46 27.64
C ALA A 354 -14.69 20.22 27.89
N ASP A 355 -14.61 21.50 27.49
CA ASP A 355 -13.43 22.33 27.74
C ASP A 355 -13.28 22.66 29.24
N ASP A 356 -14.38 22.88 29.99
CA ASP A 356 -14.37 23.07 31.46
C ASP A 356 -13.91 21.77 32.19
N ALA A 357 -14.18 20.58 31.63
CA ALA A 357 -13.74 19.32 32.21
C ALA A 357 -12.25 19.05 31.95
N ASP A 358 -11.73 19.42 30.79
CA ASP A 358 -10.29 19.30 30.47
C ASP A 358 -9.44 20.32 31.26
N GLU A 359 -9.98 21.51 31.63
CA GLU A 359 -9.29 22.47 32.52
C GLU A 359 -9.32 22.05 33.98
N ALA A 360 -10.26 21.20 34.42
CA ALA A 360 -10.36 20.72 35.77
C ALA A 360 -9.45 19.54 36.12
N GLU A 361 -8.83 18.88 35.11
CA GLU A 361 -7.83 17.82 35.28
C GLU A 361 -6.36 18.32 35.21
N TYR A 362 -6.11 19.62 35.10
CA TYR A 362 -4.81 20.26 35.23
C TYR A 362 -4.75 21.11 36.48
#